data_97be2e33054157cec0b2a35acc6e560c
#
_entry.id   97be2e33054157cec0b2a35acc6e560c
#
_cell.length_a   1.000
_cell.length_b   1.000
_cell.length_c   1.000
_cell.angle_alpha   90.00
_cell.angle_beta   90.00
_cell.angle_gamma   90.00
#
_symmetry.space_group_name_H-M   'P 1'
#
loop_
_entity.id
_entity.type
_entity.pdbx_description
1 polymer ?
#
loop_
_entity_poly.entity_id
_entity_poly.type
_entity_poly.pdbx_seq_one_letter_code
_entity_poly.pdbx_strand_id
1 'polypeptide(L)'
;MNDRQIKIVCSALLHDIGKIVYRSGVKINHSDGGYEFLKNEIGLNDRDILDAVRCHHAVPLSKATLDDDSVAYITYIADNIASAGDRRENENGEPGFAINTPLESVFNLLNNNNQKLYYKPAMLDDSGDFINCPSEQKEEFTSGYYSAVKEKFRNLLTTIDFSKPVEQYVNSLLELIEGLCTYIPSSTSTKEVADISLFDHSKLTAAFAGCIYTYLKANGISDYKTELFKNSEKFYDKKAFMLYSLDISGIQKFIYTINIQGALKTLRARSFYLEIFMEHILDELLDKLELSRANIIYTGGGHCYLIPVSYT
;
A
#
# COMPACT_ATOMS: atom_id res chain seq x y z
N MET A 1 4.03 -4.96 -17.08
CA MET A 1 5.18 -4.26 -16.42
C MET A 1 6.50 -4.97 -16.76
N ASN A 2 7.66 -4.24 -16.79
CA ASN A 2 9.00 -4.86 -16.93
C ASN A 2 9.57 -5.27 -15.56
N ASP A 3 10.64 -6.10 -15.56
CA ASP A 3 11.24 -6.64 -14.33
C ASP A 3 11.67 -5.55 -13.33
N ARG A 4 12.24 -4.43 -13.81
CA ARG A 4 12.67 -3.32 -12.96
C ARG A 4 11.47 -2.65 -12.28
N GLN A 5 10.39 -2.49 -12.99
CA GLN A 5 9.15 -1.90 -12.46
C GLN A 5 8.50 -2.82 -11.42
N ILE A 6 8.50 -4.12 -11.65
CA ILE A 6 8.02 -5.11 -10.68
C ILE A 6 8.84 -5.00 -9.39
N LYS A 7 10.17 -4.93 -9.47
CA LYS A 7 11.03 -4.73 -8.30
C LYS A 7 10.74 -3.43 -7.56
N ILE A 8 10.50 -2.34 -8.27
CA ILE A 8 10.15 -1.03 -7.68
C ILE A 8 8.84 -1.13 -6.90
N VAL A 9 7.81 -1.73 -7.48
CA VAL A 9 6.51 -1.91 -6.82
C VAL A 9 6.64 -2.84 -5.60
N CYS A 10 7.35 -3.97 -5.73
CA CYS A 10 7.62 -4.87 -4.60
C CYS A 10 8.43 -4.18 -3.49
N SER A 11 9.44 -3.38 -3.84
CA SER A 11 10.21 -2.59 -2.88
C SER A 11 9.33 -1.63 -2.09
N ALA A 12 8.46 -0.91 -2.78
CA ALA A 12 7.54 0.04 -2.16
C ALA A 12 6.47 -0.67 -1.30
N LEU A 13 5.98 -1.84 -1.69
CA LEU A 13 5.08 -2.64 -0.86
C LEU A 13 5.74 -3.14 0.43
N LEU A 14 7.04 -3.46 0.37
CA LEU A 14 7.78 -4.05 1.49
C LEU A 14 8.54 -3.03 2.34
N HIS A 15 8.63 -1.74 1.94
CA HIS A 15 9.53 -0.76 2.57
C HIS A 15 9.37 -0.67 4.09
N ASP A 16 8.15 -0.77 4.57
CA ASP A 16 7.76 -0.61 5.96
C ASP A 16 7.52 -1.94 6.72
N ILE A 17 7.85 -3.10 6.12
CA ILE A 17 7.68 -4.41 6.78
C ILE A 17 8.42 -4.49 8.11
N GLY A 18 9.50 -3.74 8.25
CA GLY A 18 10.29 -3.65 9.48
C GLY A 18 9.54 -3.02 10.65
N LYS A 19 8.43 -2.32 10.44
CA LYS A 19 7.55 -1.85 11.52
C LYS A 19 6.94 -3.03 12.28
N ILE A 20 6.60 -4.12 11.58
CA ILE A 20 6.13 -5.36 12.20
C ILE A 20 7.25 -5.99 13.03
N VAL A 21 8.48 -6.03 12.50
CA VAL A 21 9.66 -6.55 13.21
C VAL A 21 9.95 -5.74 14.46
N TYR A 22 9.99 -4.41 14.35
CA TYR A 22 10.22 -3.52 15.50
C TYR A 22 9.15 -3.67 16.59
N ARG A 23 7.86 -3.68 16.19
CA ARG A 23 6.73 -3.77 17.13
C ARG A 23 6.58 -5.16 17.75
N SER A 24 7.19 -6.21 17.17
CA SER A 24 7.28 -7.54 17.80
C SER A 24 8.25 -7.61 18.99
N GLY A 25 8.95 -6.51 19.32
CA GLY A 25 9.87 -6.39 20.44
C GLY A 25 11.35 -6.45 20.08
N VAL A 26 11.69 -6.54 18.80
CA VAL A 26 13.08 -6.49 18.32
C VAL A 26 13.57 -5.03 18.38
N LYS A 27 14.63 -4.78 19.16
CA LYS A 27 15.19 -3.44 19.36
C LYS A 27 16.16 -3.04 18.23
N ILE A 28 15.62 -2.86 17.04
CA ILE A 28 16.32 -2.39 15.84
C ILE A 28 15.41 -1.37 15.15
N ASN A 29 15.97 -0.35 14.50
CA ASN A 29 15.12 0.56 13.73
C ASN A 29 14.40 -0.21 12.61
N HIS A 30 13.22 0.25 12.18
CA HIS A 30 12.38 -0.52 11.25
C HIS A 30 13.02 -0.71 9.88
N SER A 31 13.83 0.24 9.37
CA SER A 31 14.49 0.11 8.07
C SER A 31 15.53 -1.02 8.07
N ASP A 32 16.42 -1.04 9.07
CA ASP A 32 17.38 -2.13 9.24
C ASP A 32 16.67 -3.44 9.62
N GLY A 33 15.61 -3.38 10.47
CA GLY A 33 14.82 -4.54 10.85
C GLY A 33 14.12 -5.21 9.66
N GLY A 34 13.58 -4.41 8.74
CA GLY A 34 13.00 -4.91 7.49
C GLY A 34 14.04 -5.55 6.58
N TYR A 35 15.20 -4.89 6.42
CA TYR A 35 16.32 -5.43 5.65
C TYR A 35 16.79 -6.78 6.21
N GLU A 36 17.05 -6.87 7.53
CA GLU A 36 17.53 -8.11 8.17
C GLU A 36 16.49 -9.24 8.06
N PHE A 37 15.22 -8.92 8.24
CA PHE A 37 14.13 -9.88 8.11
C PHE A 37 14.06 -10.44 6.69
N LEU A 38 14.02 -9.58 5.67
CA LEU A 38 13.93 -10.02 4.28
C LEU A 38 15.18 -10.80 3.85
N LYS A 39 16.37 -10.36 4.24
CA LYS A 39 17.61 -10.98 3.85
C LYS A 39 17.86 -12.32 4.57
N ASN A 40 17.72 -12.35 5.89
CA ASN A 40 18.19 -13.48 6.71
C ASN A 40 17.07 -14.47 7.03
N GLU A 41 15.81 -14.01 7.21
CA GLU A 41 14.71 -14.90 7.55
C GLU A 41 13.92 -15.36 6.31
N ILE A 42 13.79 -14.49 5.28
CA ILE A 42 13.13 -14.84 4.02
C ILE A 42 14.11 -15.39 2.98
N GLY A 43 15.39 -15.01 3.06
CA GLY A 43 16.42 -15.40 2.08
C GLY A 43 16.37 -14.57 0.80
N LEU A 44 15.77 -13.38 0.83
CA LEU A 44 15.74 -12.46 -0.30
C LEU A 44 17.15 -11.95 -0.60
N ASN A 45 17.61 -12.12 -1.85
CA ASN A 45 18.94 -11.71 -2.29
C ASN A 45 18.91 -10.59 -3.35
N ASP A 46 17.75 -10.06 -3.69
CA ASP A 46 17.63 -8.96 -4.63
C ASP A 46 18.10 -7.65 -3.99
N ARG A 47 19.20 -7.10 -4.51
CA ARG A 47 19.82 -5.90 -3.97
C ARG A 47 18.92 -4.67 -4.10
N ASP A 48 18.19 -4.53 -5.21
CA ASP A 48 17.32 -3.38 -5.44
C ASP A 48 16.23 -3.29 -4.36
N ILE A 49 15.58 -4.43 -4.05
CA ILE A 49 14.54 -4.50 -3.02
C ILE A 49 15.13 -4.26 -1.63
N LEU A 50 16.25 -4.92 -1.32
CA LEU A 50 16.89 -4.80 0.00
C LEU A 50 17.39 -3.38 0.28
N ASP A 51 18.06 -2.75 -0.69
CA ASP A 51 18.55 -1.37 -0.56
C ASP A 51 17.39 -0.36 -0.43
N ALA A 52 16.29 -0.57 -1.15
CA ALA A 52 15.09 0.25 -1.05
C ALA A 52 14.46 0.15 0.34
N VAL A 53 14.29 -1.05 0.88
CA VAL A 53 13.75 -1.25 2.23
C VAL A 53 14.65 -0.64 3.30
N ARG A 54 15.97 -0.77 3.16
CA ARG A 54 16.93 -0.23 4.13
C ARG A 54 17.05 1.29 4.08
N CYS A 55 16.95 1.87 2.87
CA CYS A 55 17.31 3.26 2.60
C CYS A 55 16.10 4.15 2.27
N HIS A 56 14.85 3.76 2.59
CA HIS A 56 13.67 4.57 2.26
C HIS A 56 13.54 5.88 3.08
N HIS A 57 14.44 6.15 4.04
CA HIS A 57 14.49 7.41 4.78
C HIS A 57 15.71 8.25 4.43
N ALA A 58 15.60 9.59 4.55
CA ALA A 58 16.63 10.55 4.15
C ALA A 58 18.01 10.27 4.77
N VAL A 59 18.09 9.94 6.07
CA VAL A 59 19.36 9.75 6.77
C VAL A 59 20.09 8.48 6.32
N PRO A 60 19.46 7.28 6.27
CA PRO A 60 20.09 6.10 5.68
C PRO A 60 20.47 6.32 4.22
N LEU A 61 19.57 6.90 3.42
CA LEU A 61 19.76 7.13 1.98
C LEU A 61 20.97 8.04 1.70
N SER A 62 21.15 9.11 2.48
CA SER A 62 22.27 10.04 2.32
C SER A 62 23.64 9.42 2.63
N LYS A 63 23.68 8.38 3.47
CA LYS A 63 24.91 7.70 3.89
C LYS A 63 25.23 6.46 3.07
N ALA A 64 24.26 5.95 2.32
CA ALA A 64 24.42 4.74 1.53
C ALA A 64 25.23 5.00 0.25
N THR A 65 26.06 4.02 -0.13
CA THR A 65 26.75 4.01 -1.41
C THR A 65 25.88 3.25 -2.41
N LEU A 66 25.02 3.97 -3.13
CA LEU A 66 24.08 3.46 -4.12
C LEU A 66 24.41 4.02 -5.51
N ASP A 67 24.08 3.26 -6.53
CA ASP A 67 24.13 3.71 -7.91
C ASP A 67 23.14 4.87 -8.13
N ASP A 68 23.44 5.80 -9.02
CA ASP A 68 22.64 7.02 -9.22
C ASP A 68 21.22 6.71 -9.74
N ASP A 69 21.00 5.53 -10.29
CA ASP A 69 19.70 5.02 -10.75
C ASP A 69 19.06 4.01 -9.77
N SER A 70 19.52 3.94 -8.51
CA SER A 70 18.96 3.00 -7.52
C SER A 70 17.47 3.22 -7.27
N VAL A 71 16.73 2.10 -7.20
CA VAL A 71 15.29 2.11 -6.89
C VAL A 71 14.97 2.68 -5.50
N ALA A 72 15.95 2.71 -4.59
CA ALA A 72 15.79 3.30 -3.26
C ALA A 72 15.39 4.78 -3.31
N TYR A 73 15.85 5.55 -4.31
CA TYR A 73 15.45 6.94 -4.47
C TYR A 73 13.98 7.08 -4.88
N ILE A 74 13.46 6.14 -5.67
CA ILE A 74 12.03 6.11 -6.05
C ILE A 74 11.17 5.76 -4.83
N THR A 75 11.56 4.74 -4.07
CA THR A 75 10.83 4.34 -2.86
C THR A 75 10.82 5.47 -1.83
N TYR A 76 11.96 6.15 -1.60
CA TYR A 76 12.06 7.31 -0.72
C TYR A 76 11.08 8.43 -1.05
N ILE A 77 11.04 8.86 -2.32
CA ILE A 77 10.17 9.95 -2.71
C ILE A 77 8.69 9.53 -2.71
N ALA A 78 8.39 8.28 -3.09
CA ALA A 78 7.04 7.73 -3.08
C ALA A 78 6.48 7.62 -1.65
N ASP A 79 7.29 7.16 -0.69
CA ASP A 79 6.93 7.13 0.75
C ASP A 79 6.65 8.54 1.29
N ASN A 80 7.52 9.52 0.97
CA ASN A 80 7.30 10.90 1.40
C ASN A 80 5.98 11.48 0.84
N ILE A 81 5.66 11.22 -0.44
CA ILE A 81 4.42 11.67 -1.06
C ILE A 81 3.20 10.98 -0.42
N ALA A 82 3.26 9.67 -0.23
CA ALA A 82 2.20 8.92 0.45
C ALA A 82 1.99 9.44 1.87
N SER A 83 3.07 9.59 2.64
CA SER A 83 3.03 10.12 4.02
C SER A 83 2.47 11.54 4.10
N ALA A 84 2.73 12.39 3.13
CA ALA A 84 2.17 13.74 3.08
C ALA A 84 0.66 13.74 2.79
N GLY A 85 0.18 12.75 2.03
CA GLY A 85 -1.24 12.61 1.66
C GLY A 85 -2.08 11.87 2.70
N ASP A 86 -1.49 10.91 3.42
CA ASP A 86 -2.23 9.98 4.27
C ASP A 86 -2.12 10.28 5.78
N ARG A 87 -1.20 11.17 6.22
CA ARG A 87 -1.02 11.51 7.64
C ARG A 87 -1.76 12.77 8.02
N ARG A 88 -2.50 12.69 9.11
CA ARG A 88 -3.21 13.81 9.71
C ARG A 88 -2.59 14.18 11.05
N GLU A 89 -2.37 15.46 11.27
CA GLU A 89 -1.85 15.96 12.53
C GLU A 89 -2.85 15.76 13.69
N ASN A 90 -2.30 15.37 14.84
CA ASN A 90 -3.00 15.35 16.12
C ASN A 90 -2.59 16.61 16.90
N GLU A 91 -3.44 17.65 16.88
CA GLU A 91 -3.18 18.94 17.51
C GLU A 91 -2.84 18.84 19.01
N ASN A 92 -3.33 17.80 19.68
CA ASN A 92 -3.13 17.57 21.12
C ASN A 92 -2.05 16.51 21.41
N GLY A 93 -1.33 16.05 20.40
CA GLY A 93 -0.34 14.99 20.54
C GLY A 93 0.98 15.49 21.13
N GLU A 94 1.38 14.94 22.28
CA GLU A 94 2.73 15.12 22.82
C GLU A 94 3.75 14.34 21.96
N PRO A 95 5.01 14.82 21.83
CA PRO A 95 6.01 14.08 21.05
C PRO A 95 6.31 12.70 21.63
N GLY A 96 6.15 11.64 20.82
CA GLY A 96 6.40 10.27 21.23
C GLY A 96 5.87 9.24 20.24
N PHE A 97 5.92 7.96 20.64
CA PHE A 97 5.40 6.83 19.87
C PHE A 97 4.56 5.93 20.77
N ALA A 98 3.33 5.66 20.37
CA ALA A 98 2.40 4.75 21.04
C ALA A 98 2.29 3.45 20.21
N ILE A 99 3.32 2.59 20.29
CA ILE A 99 3.48 1.41 19.42
C ILE A 99 2.33 0.38 19.53
N ASN A 100 1.58 0.43 20.62
CA ASN A 100 0.45 -0.47 20.89
C ASN A 100 -0.91 0.13 20.47
N THR A 101 -0.93 1.35 19.94
CA THR A 101 -2.19 2.02 19.61
C THR A 101 -2.97 1.24 18.54
N PRO A 102 -4.28 1.02 18.72
CA PRO A 102 -5.12 0.43 17.68
C PRO A 102 -5.37 1.42 16.53
N LEU A 103 -5.81 0.88 15.39
CA LEU A 103 -6.23 1.67 14.26
C LEU A 103 -7.54 2.40 14.60
N GLU A 104 -7.54 3.72 14.47
CA GLU A 104 -8.76 4.54 14.55
C GLU A 104 -9.57 4.40 13.25
N SER A 105 -10.89 4.43 13.37
CA SER A 105 -11.74 4.42 12.19
C SER A 105 -11.66 5.74 11.44
N VAL A 106 -11.44 5.68 10.12
CA VAL A 106 -11.48 6.89 9.28
C VAL A 106 -12.86 7.59 9.32
N PHE A 107 -13.92 6.85 9.64
CA PHE A 107 -15.27 7.40 9.81
C PHE A 107 -15.43 8.31 11.02
N ASN A 108 -14.48 8.33 11.95
CA ASN A 108 -14.45 9.32 13.04
C ASN A 108 -14.45 10.74 12.49
N LEU A 109 -13.85 10.97 11.30
CA LEU A 109 -13.89 12.27 10.59
C LEU A 109 -15.31 12.75 10.28
N LEU A 110 -16.20 11.84 9.87
CA LEU A 110 -17.57 12.19 9.47
C LEU A 110 -18.42 12.67 10.65
N ASN A 111 -17.99 12.36 11.88
CA ASN A 111 -18.64 12.75 13.11
C ASN A 111 -17.86 13.85 13.87
N ASN A 112 -17.04 14.63 13.19
CA ASN A 112 -16.16 15.66 13.76
C ASN A 112 -15.32 15.17 14.95
N ASN A 113 -14.92 13.89 14.95
CA ASN A 113 -14.21 13.21 16.04
C ASN A 113 -14.95 13.26 17.40
N ASN A 114 -16.28 13.48 17.43
CA ASN A 114 -17.07 13.49 18.66
C ASN A 114 -17.17 12.11 19.32
N GLN A 115 -17.00 11.04 18.54
CA GLN A 115 -16.96 9.67 19.01
C GLN A 115 -15.76 8.98 18.39
N LYS A 116 -14.84 8.49 19.21
CA LYS A 116 -13.67 7.76 18.74
C LYS A 116 -13.97 6.27 18.70
N LEU A 117 -13.97 5.72 17.49
CA LEU A 117 -14.12 4.30 17.23
C LEU A 117 -12.79 3.72 16.79
N TYR A 118 -12.50 2.50 17.22
CA TYR A 118 -11.26 1.77 16.97
C TYR A 118 -11.55 0.40 16.40
N TYR A 119 -10.68 -0.07 15.51
CA TYR A 119 -10.67 -1.46 15.08
C TYR A 119 -9.88 -2.32 16.06
N LYS A 120 -10.36 -3.53 16.32
CA LYS A 120 -9.62 -4.51 17.12
C LYS A 120 -8.40 -5.02 16.33
N PRO A 121 -7.29 -5.38 17.03
CA PRO A 121 -6.19 -6.11 16.41
C PRO A 121 -6.68 -7.39 15.73
N ALA A 122 -6.55 -7.47 14.43
CA ALA A 122 -7.02 -8.62 13.66
C ALA A 122 -6.23 -8.79 12.36
N MET A 123 -6.21 -10.01 11.86
CA MET A 123 -5.77 -10.36 10.52
C MET A 123 -6.99 -10.86 9.76
N LEU A 124 -7.10 -10.56 8.47
CA LEU A 124 -8.12 -11.19 7.63
C LEU A 124 -7.81 -12.69 7.57
N ASP A 125 -8.84 -13.50 7.71
CA ASP A 125 -8.72 -14.96 7.63
C ASP A 125 -9.67 -15.55 6.59
N ASP A 126 -9.47 -16.82 6.26
CA ASP A 126 -10.23 -17.53 5.24
C ASP A 126 -11.60 -18.00 5.75
N SER A 127 -11.96 -17.76 7.03
CA SER A 127 -13.19 -18.31 7.62
C SER A 127 -14.44 -17.69 7.01
N GLY A 128 -14.33 -16.53 6.39
CA GLY A 128 -15.46 -15.79 5.81
C GLY A 128 -16.43 -15.20 6.84
N ASP A 129 -16.26 -15.53 8.11
CA ASP A 129 -17.12 -15.09 9.21
C ASP A 129 -16.55 -13.86 9.94
N PHE A 130 -15.39 -13.39 9.52
CA PHE A 130 -14.70 -12.31 10.20
C PHE A 130 -15.26 -10.94 9.81
N ILE A 131 -15.89 -10.28 10.77
CA ILE A 131 -16.34 -8.88 10.65
C ILE A 131 -15.69 -8.08 11.77
N ASN A 132 -14.78 -7.17 11.41
CA ASN A 132 -14.16 -6.25 12.34
C ASN A 132 -14.82 -4.87 12.22
N CYS A 133 -15.95 -4.70 12.91
CA CYS A 133 -16.60 -3.40 13.01
C CYS A 133 -15.90 -2.53 14.05
N PRO A 134 -15.67 -1.24 13.76
CA PRO A 134 -15.07 -0.34 14.73
C PRO A 134 -16.02 -0.12 15.92
N SER A 135 -15.47 0.01 17.12
CA SER A 135 -16.20 0.19 18.37
C SER A 135 -15.50 1.20 19.29
N GLU A 136 -16.17 1.66 20.33
CA GLU A 136 -15.56 2.54 21.35
C GLU A 136 -14.50 1.83 22.20
N GLN A 137 -14.47 0.50 22.18
CA GLN A 137 -13.49 -0.29 22.92
C GLN A 137 -12.11 -0.17 22.28
N LYS A 138 -11.19 0.49 22.98
CA LYS A 138 -9.79 0.58 22.60
C LYS A 138 -9.03 -0.66 23.03
N GLU A 139 -8.83 -1.60 22.12
CA GLU A 139 -8.04 -2.80 22.32
C GLU A 139 -6.62 -2.60 21.77
N GLU A 140 -5.62 -2.62 22.65
CA GLU A 140 -4.23 -2.35 22.26
C GLU A 140 -3.57 -3.57 21.60
N PHE A 141 -2.65 -3.29 20.68
CA PHE A 141 -1.77 -4.32 20.13
C PHE A 141 -0.78 -4.81 21.17
N THR A 142 -0.37 -6.07 21.03
CA THR A 142 0.68 -6.68 21.84
C THR A 142 1.87 -7.08 20.98
N SER A 143 3.06 -7.18 21.58
CA SER A 143 4.23 -7.72 20.88
C SER A 143 4.01 -9.16 20.41
N GLY A 144 3.21 -9.94 21.14
CA GLY A 144 2.81 -11.28 20.73
C GLY A 144 1.97 -11.30 19.46
N TYR A 145 1.04 -10.35 19.30
CA TYR A 145 0.29 -10.19 18.05
C TYR A 145 1.23 -9.89 16.87
N TYR A 146 2.13 -8.90 17.02
CA TYR A 146 3.10 -8.57 15.97
C TYR A 146 4.05 -9.74 15.65
N SER A 147 4.42 -10.53 16.65
CA SER A 147 5.21 -11.76 16.43
C SER A 147 4.44 -12.80 15.61
N ALA A 148 3.13 -12.96 15.84
CA ALA A 148 2.30 -13.84 15.03
C ALA A 148 2.16 -13.33 13.58
N VAL A 149 1.99 -12.03 13.38
CA VAL A 149 1.98 -11.40 12.03
C VAL A 149 3.32 -11.61 11.33
N LYS A 150 4.45 -11.34 12.02
CA LYS A 150 5.80 -11.58 11.48
C LYS A 150 5.98 -13.03 11.03
N GLU A 151 5.54 -13.99 11.83
CA GLU A 151 5.62 -15.41 11.51
C GLU A 151 4.79 -15.78 10.27
N LYS A 152 3.58 -15.24 10.13
CA LYS A 152 2.76 -15.43 8.93
C LYS A 152 3.45 -14.82 7.70
N PHE A 153 4.01 -13.61 7.80
CA PHE A 153 4.81 -13.02 6.73
C PHE A 153 5.97 -13.93 6.32
N ARG A 154 6.72 -14.45 7.29
CA ARG A 154 7.84 -15.35 7.02
C ARG A 154 7.39 -16.58 6.23
N ASN A 155 6.33 -17.23 6.69
CA ASN A 155 5.84 -18.46 6.06
C ASN A 155 5.32 -18.23 4.64
N LEU A 156 4.68 -17.11 4.38
CA LEU A 156 4.10 -16.80 3.06
C LEU A 156 5.13 -16.20 2.09
N LEU A 157 5.99 -15.29 2.55
CA LEU A 157 7.02 -14.69 1.69
C LEU A 157 8.06 -15.70 1.21
N THR A 158 8.39 -16.73 2.00
CA THR A 158 9.31 -17.80 1.57
C THR A 158 8.75 -18.65 0.43
N THR A 159 7.45 -18.55 0.11
CA THR A 159 6.86 -19.22 -1.04
C THR A 159 7.03 -18.44 -2.35
N ILE A 160 7.46 -17.18 -2.28
CA ILE A 160 7.66 -16.30 -3.45
C ILE A 160 9.10 -16.40 -3.92
N ASP A 161 9.32 -16.77 -5.18
CA ASP A 161 10.66 -16.76 -5.80
C ASP A 161 10.97 -15.38 -6.39
N PHE A 162 11.54 -14.49 -5.58
CA PHE A 162 11.94 -13.15 -6.01
C PHE A 162 13.10 -13.13 -7.03
N SER A 163 13.76 -14.26 -7.30
CA SER A 163 14.83 -14.32 -8.31
C SER A 163 14.30 -14.19 -9.75
N LYS A 164 13.01 -14.45 -9.94
CA LYS A 164 12.29 -14.32 -11.22
C LYS A 164 11.03 -13.49 -11.00
N PRO A 165 11.16 -12.17 -10.82
CA PRO A 165 10.01 -11.32 -10.53
C PRO A 165 9.02 -11.37 -11.69
N VAL A 166 7.80 -11.78 -11.39
CA VAL A 166 6.67 -11.76 -12.32
C VAL A 166 5.53 -10.93 -11.74
N GLU A 167 4.69 -10.41 -12.59
CA GLU A 167 3.60 -9.50 -12.19
C GLU A 167 2.64 -10.13 -11.17
N GLN A 168 2.43 -11.44 -11.26
CA GLN A 168 1.60 -12.18 -10.29
C GLN A 168 2.12 -12.06 -8.85
N TYR A 169 3.44 -11.89 -8.65
CA TYR A 169 3.99 -11.70 -7.30
C TYR A 169 3.59 -10.37 -6.70
N VAL A 170 3.42 -9.33 -7.52
CA VAL A 170 2.91 -8.04 -7.04
C VAL A 170 1.51 -8.19 -6.47
N ASN A 171 0.62 -8.89 -7.19
CA ASN A 171 -0.76 -9.12 -6.73
C ASN A 171 -0.79 -9.99 -5.47
N SER A 172 -0.04 -11.10 -5.44
CA SER A 172 0.06 -11.96 -4.25
C SER A 172 0.63 -11.21 -3.04
N LEU A 173 1.63 -10.35 -3.26
CA LEU A 173 2.21 -9.52 -2.20
C LEU A 173 1.22 -8.47 -1.71
N LEU A 174 0.46 -7.86 -2.60
CA LEU A 174 -0.56 -6.87 -2.27
C LEU A 174 -1.65 -7.51 -1.39
N GLU A 175 -2.20 -8.67 -1.79
CA GLU A 175 -3.19 -9.44 -1.03
C GLU A 175 -2.63 -9.90 0.33
N LEU A 176 -1.37 -10.33 0.37
CA LEU A 176 -0.71 -10.73 1.61
C LEU A 176 -0.62 -9.56 2.61
N ILE A 177 -0.18 -8.39 2.14
CA ILE A 177 -0.07 -7.20 3.00
C ILE A 177 -1.48 -6.73 3.41
N GLU A 178 -2.47 -6.79 2.52
CA GLU A 178 -3.87 -6.52 2.84
C GLU A 178 -4.35 -7.44 3.97
N GLY A 179 -4.20 -8.73 3.79
CA GLY A 179 -4.65 -9.72 4.78
C GLY A 179 -4.02 -9.57 6.16
N LEU A 180 -2.76 -9.15 6.23
CA LEU A 180 -2.02 -9.07 7.49
C LEU A 180 -1.99 -7.66 8.11
N CYS A 181 -2.12 -6.59 7.31
CA CYS A 181 -1.85 -5.23 7.75
C CYS A 181 -3.02 -4.25 7.68
N THR A 182 -4.21 -4.67 7.21
CA THR A 182 -5.39 -3.80 7.09
C THR A 182 -5.79 -3.13 8.41
N TYR A 183 -5.58 -3.79 9.54
CA TYR A 183 -5.94 -3.23 10.86
C TYR A 183 -4.74 -2.73 11.66
N ILE A 184 -3.53 -2.76 11.10
CA ILE A 184 -2.31 -2.25 11.74
C ILE A 184 -2.11 -0.79 11.31
N PRO A 185 -1.97 0.17 12.24
CA PRO A 185 -1.72 1.55 11.88
C PRO A 185 -0.35 1.73 11.23
N SER A 186 -0.28 2.53 10.16
CA SER A 186 0.96 2.87 9.46
C SER A 186 1.91 3.68 10.35
N SER A 187 1.36 4.67 11.05
CA SER A 187 2.10 5.48 12.02
C SER A 187 1.63 5.22 13.44
N THR A 188 2.58 5.26 14.38
CA THR A 188 2.34 5.23 15.82
C THR A 188 2.87 6.48 16.50
N SER A 189 3.23 7.51 15.73
CA SER A 189 3.56 8.83 16.24
C SER A 189 2.37 9.43 16.96
N THR A 190 2.55 9.90 18.19
CA THR A 190 1.48 10.55 18.95
C THR A 190 1.09 11.92 18.40
N LYS A 191 1.90 12.49 17.49
CA LYS A 191 1.59 13.72 16.75
C LYS A 191 0.68 13.48 15.55
N GLU A 192 0.38 12.24 15.22
CA GLU A 192 -0.44 11.87 14.08
C GLU A 192 -1.66 11.07 14.56
N VAL A 193 -2.74 11.14 13.80
CA VAL A 193 -3.91 10.29 14.04
C VAL A 193 -3.62 8.92 13.43
N ALA A 194 -3.81 7.85 14.21
CA ALA A 194 -3.51 6.49 13.78
C ALA A 194 -4.70 5.86 13.03
N ASP A 195 -5.15 6.48 11.93
CA ASP A 195 -6.37 6.09 11.19
C ASP A 195 -6.10 5.58 9.77
N ILE A 196 -4.83 5.54 9.37
CA ILE A 196 -4.41 4.95 8.09
C ILE A 196 -3.70 3.63 8.36
N SER A 197 -4.13 2.57 7.67
CA SER A 197 -3.54 1.25 7.84
C SER A 197 -2.14 1.16 7.20
N LEU A 198 -1.34 0.22 7.68
CA LEU A 198 -0.04 -0.08 7.07
C LEU A 198 -0.21 -0.63 5.64
N PHE A 199 -1.32 -1.33 5.36
CA PHE A 199 -1.66 -1.75 4.02
C PHE A 199 -1.93 -0.57 3.09
N ASP A 200 -2.82 0.35 3.48
CA ASP A 200 -3.19 1.50 2.64
C ASP A 200 -1.97 2.37 2.33
N HIS A 201 -1.12 2.63 3.34
CA HIS A 201 0.12 3.37 3.17
C HIS A 201 1.08 2.67 2.20
N SER A 202 1.32 1.36 2.38
CA SER A 202 2.22 0.59 1.50
C SER A 202 1.68 0.50 0.07
N LYS A 203 0.36 0.32 -0.09
CA LYS A 203 -0.32 0.31 -1.39
C LYS A 203 -0.18 1.64 -2.11
N LEU A 204 -0.42 2.75 -1.40
CA LEU A 204 -0.30 4.10 -1.96
C LEU A 204 1.14 4.42 -2.34
N THR A 205 2.12 4.06 -1.49
CA THR A 205 3.55 4.18 -1.80
C THR A 205 3.91 3.42 -3.07
N ALA A 206 3.42 2.20 -3.23
CA ALA A 206 3.65 1.37 -4.41
C ALA A 206 3.01 1.96 -5.68
N ALA A 207 1.81 2.52 -5.57
CA ALA A 207 1.15 3.22 -6.66
C ALA A 207 1.97 4.41 -7.15
N PHE A 208 2.43 5.26 -6.24
CA PHE A 208 3.31 6.39 -6.58
C PHE A 208 4.64 5.94 -7.14
N ALA A 209 5.28 4.93 -6.57
CA ALA A 209 6.57 4.41 -7.05
C ALA A 209 6.49 3.94 -8.51
N GLY A 210 5.42 3.20 -8.87
CA GLY A 210 5.16 2.78 -10.24
C GLY A 210 4.98 3.96 -11.20
N CYS A 211 4.19 4.98 -10.80
CA CYS A 211 3.99 6.20 -11.58
C CYS A 211 5.28 7.00 -11.75
N ILE A 212 6.05 7.20 -10.68
CA ILE A 212 7.32 7.94 -10.71
C ILE A 212 8.30 7.28 -11.67
N TYR A 213 8.45 5.95 -11.58
CA TYR A 213 9.33 5.23 -12.51
C TYR A 213 8.91 5.42 -13.97
N THR A 214 7.62 5.27 -14.28
CA THR A 214 7.10 5.43 -15.63
C THR A 214 7.28 6.86 -16.13
N TYR A 215 7.07 7.85 -15.26
CA TYR A 215 7.33 9.26 -15.55
C TYR A 215 8.80 9.52 -15.87
N LEU A 216 9.73 9.04 -15.06
CA LEU A 216 11.17 9.20 -15.25
C LEU A 216 11.63 8.55 -16.57
N LYS A 217 11.15 7.33 -16.84
CA LYS A 217 11.41 6.59 -18.08
C LYS A 217 10.93 7.38 -19.31
N ALA A 218 9.71 7.91 -19.28
CA ALA A 218 9.13 8.67 -20.37
C ALA A 218 9.89 9.99 -20.63
N ASN A 219 10.48 10.59 -19.60
CA ASN A 219 11.27 11.83 -19.72
C ASN A 219 12.78 11.58 -19.94
N GLY A 220 13.22 10.32 -20.10
CA GLY A 220 14.63 9.99 -20.31
C GLY A 220 15.54 10.29 -19.12
N ILE A 221 14.98 10.32 -17.89
CA ILE A 221 15.72 10.62 -16.66
C ILE A 221 16.24 9.32 -16.10
N SER A 222 17.57 9.18 -16.01
CA SER A 222 18.26 8.01 -15.44
C SER A 222 19.00 8.30 -14.14
N ASP A 223 19.32 9.54 -13.83
CA ASP A 223 19.92 9.96 -12.55
C ASP A 223 18.83 10.23 -11.50
N TYR A 224 18.34 9.16 -10.88
CA TYR A 224 17.30 9.24 -9.84
C TYR A 224 17.80 9.95 -8.59
N LYS A 225 19.08 9.78 -8.25
CA LYS A 225 19.70 10.45 -7.10
C LYS A 225 19.62 11.96 -7.20
N THR A 226 19.98 12.51 -8.36
CA THR A 226 19.92 13.95 -8.55
C THR A 226 18.46 14.43 -8.63
N GLU A 227 17.61 13.72 -9.37
CA GLU A 227 16.23 14.12 -9.59
C GLU A 227 15.35 14.01 -8.36
N LEU A 228 15.42 12.87 -7.64
CA LEU A 228 14.48 12.54 -6.57
C LEU A 228 15.01 12.83 -5.16
N PHE A 229 16.34 12.90 -4.98
CA PHE A 229 16.93 13.11 -3.66
C PHE A 229 17.55 14.51 -3.54
N LYS A 230 18.46 14.91 -4.45
CA LYS A 230 19.10 16.23 -4.37
C LYS A 230 18.15 17.37 -4.75
N ASN A 231 17.25 17.14 -5.69
CA ASN A 231 16.28 18.10 -6.20
C ASN A 231 14.83 17.74 -5.82
N SER A 232 14.61 17.01 -4.72
CA SER A 232 13.30 16.53 -4.27
C SER A 232 12.24 17.63 -4.20
N GLU A 233 12.60 18.82 -3.70
CA GLU A 233 11.69 19.98 -3.63
C GLU A 233 11.13 20.34 -4.99
N LYS A 234 11.96 20.33 -6.06
CA LYS A 234 11.50 20.60 -7.44
C LYS A 234 10.68 19.46 -8.01
N PHE A 235 10.93 18.22 -7.54
CA PHE A 235 10.16 17.07 -8.00
C PHE A 235 8.74 17.08 -7.45
N TYR A 236 8.50 17.55 -6.23
CA TYR A 236 7.15 17.69 -5.67
C TYR A 236 6.24 18.63 -6.47
N ASP A 237 6.80 19.58 -7.21
CA ASP A 237 6.03 20.48 -8.09
C ASP A 237 5.69 19.84 -9.46
N LYS A 238 6.23 18.66 -9.76
CA LYS A 238 6.00 17.99 -11.06
C LYS A 238 4.67 17.24 -11.07
N LYS A 239 4.00 17.31 -12.20
CA LYS A 239 2.77 16.55 -12.44
C LYS A 239 3.10 15.14 -12.92
N ALA A 240 3.70 14.31 -12.06
CA ALA A 240 4.12 12.96 -12.41
C ALA A 240 2.98 11.94 -12.40
N PHE A 241 1.87 12.23 -11.74
CA PHE A 241 0.67 11.38 -11.67
C PHE A 241 -0.60 12.23 -11.56
N MET A 242 -1.75 11.59 -11.76
CA MET A 242 -3.05 12.22 -11.66
C MET A 242 -4.04 11.31 -10.94
N LEU A 243 -5.14 11.84 -10.45
CA LEU A 243 -6.29 11.05 -10.02
C LEU A 243 -7.22 10.90 -11.24
N TYR A 244 -7.49 9.65 -11.61
CA TYR A 244 -8.39 9.30 -12.70
C TYR A 244 -9.63 8.59 -12.15
N SER A 245 -10.78 8.91 -12.70
CA SER A 245 -12.05 8.29 -12.33
C SER A 245 -12.74 7.74 -13.58
N LEU A 246 -13.31 6.54 -13.45
CA LEU A 246 -14.10 5.91 -14.49
C LEU A 246 -15.44 5.45 -13.88
N ASP A 247 -16.53 5.68 -14.61
CA ASP A 247 -17.88 5.28 -14.22
C ASP A 247 -18.59 4.58 -15.38
N ILE A 248 -19.24 3.47 -15.08
CA ILE A 248 -20.09 2.75 -16.04
C ILE A 248 -21.51 3.30 -15.94
N SER A 249 -21.97 4.01 -16.97
CA SER A 249 -23.32 4.56 -17.00
C SER A 249 -24.37 3.50 -17.33
N GLY A 250 -25.61 3.71 -16.86
CA GLY A 250 -26.75 2.87 -17.19
C GLY A 250 -26.87 1.57 -16.38
N ILE A 251 -26.07 1.38 -15.33
CA ILE A 251 -26.06 0.19 -14.47
C ILE A 251 -27.44 -0.16 -13.94
N GLN A 252 -28.17 0.80 -13.37
CA GLN A 252 -29.51 0.56 -12.80
C GLN A 252 -30.47 0.05 -13.87
N LYS A 253 -30.47 0.66 -15.07
CA LYS A 253 -31.32 0.18 -16.19
C LYS A 253 -30.95 -1.24 -16.60
N PHE A 254 -29.67 -1.55 -16.66
CA PHE A 254 -29.19 -2.90 -17.00
C PHE A 254 -29.60 -3.92 -15.93
N ILE A 255 -29.39 -3.60 -14.64
CA ILE A 255 -29.69 -4.51 -13.51
C ILE A 255 -31.23 -4.75 -13.41
N TYR A 256 -32.06 -3.70 -13.45
CA TYR A 256 -33.47 -3.77 -13.16
C TYR A 256 -34.38 -4.06 -14.39
N THR A 257 -33.85 -4.19 -15.60
CA THR A 257 -34.61 -4.67 -16.77
C THR A 257 -34.79 -6.20 -16.64
N ILE A 258 -35.76 -6.65 -15.84
CA ILE A 258 -35.92 -8.05 -15.46
C ILE A 258 -37.36 -8.53 -15.79
N ASN A 259 -37.50 -9.77 -16.29
CA ASN A 259 -38.75 -10.47 -16.33
C ASN A 259 -39.08 -11.09 -14.96
N ILE A 260 -40.35 -11.15 -14.59
CA ILE A 260 -40.84 -11.61 -13.28
C ILE A 260 -40.35 -13.03 -12.94
N GLN A 261 -40.28 -13.94 -13.95
CA GLN A 261 -39.73 -15.27 -13.73
C GLN A 261 -38.20 -15.27 -13.63
N GLY A 262 -37.69 -15.74 -12.50
CA GLY A 262 -36.24 -15.84 -12.24
C GLY A 262 -35.56 -14.51 -11.86
N ALA A 263 -36.35 -13.51 -11.44
CA ALA A 263 -35.84 -12.16 -11.12
C ALA A 263 -34.59 -12.15 -10.24
N LEU A 264 -34.60 -12.90 -9.16
CA LEU A 264 -33.44 -12.90 -8.22
C LEU A 264 -32.17 -13.48 -8.85
N LYS A 265 -32.27 -14.58 -9.61
CA LYS A 265 -31.10 -15.16 -10.31
C LYS A 265 -30.56 -14.20 -11.36
N THR A 266 -31.44 -13.57 -12.13
CA THR A 266 -31.06 -12.61 -13.17
C THR A 266 -30.39 -11.36 -12.55
N LEU A 267 -30.91 -10.89 -11.44
CA LEU A 267 -30.35 -9.73 -10.72
C LEU A 267 -28.94 -10.02 -10.23
N ARG A 268 -28.74 -11.15 -9.56
CA ARG A 268 -27.41 -11.59 -9.09
C ARG A 268 -26.43 -11.77 -10.25
N ALA A 269 -26.88 -12.45 -11.33
CA ALA A 269 -26.02 -12.68 -12.49
C ALA A 269 -25.59 -11.38 -13.19
N ARG A 270 -26.49 -10.39 -13.29
CA ARG A 270 -26.18 -9.10 -13.89
C ARG A 270 -25.26 -8.25 -13.00
N SER A 271 -25.47 -8.26 -11.69
CA SER A 271 -24.56 -7.59 -10.75
C SER A 271 -23.16 -8.20 -10.83
N PHE A 272 -23.06 -9.52 -10.78
CA PHE A 272 -21.80 -10.24 -10.91
C PHE A 272 -21.11 -9.99 -12.27
N TYR A 273 -21.90 -9.97 -13.37
CA TYR A 273 -21.36 -9.65 -14.70
C TYR A 273 -20.75 -8.25 -14.75
N LEU A 274 -21.40 -7.24 -14.15
CA LEU A 274 -20.86 -5.89 -14.13
C LEU A 274 -19.58 -5.79 -13.31
N GLU A 275 -19.50 -6.52 -12.22
CA GLU A 275 -18.30 -6.58 -11.40
C GLU A 275 -17.12 -7.20 -12.16
N ILE A 276 -17.31 -8.37 -12.76
CA ILE A 276 -16.30 -9.01 -13.63
C ILE A 276 -15.93 -8.11 -14.82
N PHE A 277 -16.89 -7.43 -15.40
CA PHE A 277 -16.66 -6.52 -16.52
C PHE A 277 -15.81 -5.31 -16.10
N MET A 278 -16.08 -4.75 -14.92
CA MET A 278 -15.24 -3.65 -14.37
C MET A 278 -13.82 -4.14 -14.09
N GLU A 279 -13.66 -5.30 -13.45
CA GLU A 279 -12.35 -5.90 -13.18
C GLU A 279 -11.55 -6.11 -14.47
N HIS A 280 -12.21 -6.63 -15.52
CA HIS A 280 -11.56 -6.78 -16.83
C HIS A 280 -11.13 -5.45 -17.45
N ILE A 281 -11.97 -4.42 -17.38
CA ILE A 281 -11.60 -3.07 -17.87
C ILE A 281 -10.38 -2.54 -17.10
N LEU A 282 -10.35 -2.74 -15.78
CA LEU A 282 -9.25 -2.28 -14.94
C LEU A 282 -7.95 -3.02 -15.28
N ASP A 283 -7.98 -4.33 -15.43
CA ASP A 283 -6.80 -5.12 -15.78
C ASP A 283 -6.25 -4.71 -17.17
N GLU A 284 -7.13 -4.56 -18.18
CA GLU A 284 -6.73 -4.09 -19.53
C GLU A 284 -6.15 -2.66 -19.49
N LEU A 285 -6.70 -1.79 -18.66
CA LEU A 285 -6.22 -0.40 -18.52
C LEU A 285 -4.85 -0.38 -17.84
N LEU A 286 -4.69 -1.11 -16.75
CA LEU A 286 -3.43 -1.20 -16.01
C LEU A 286 -2.32 -1.80 -16.89
N ASP A 287 -2.61 -2.86 -17.63
CA ASP A 287 -1.64 -3.47 -18.56
C ASP A 287 -1.15 -2.47 -19.60
N LYS A 288 -2.07 -1.74 -20.25
CA LYS A 288 -1.72 -0.71 -21.24
C LYS A 288 -0.94 0.47 -20.67
N LEU A 289 -1.16 0.78 -19.39
CA LEU A 289 -0.45 1.86 -18.69
C LEU A 289 0.85 1.37 -18.03
N GLU A 290 1.17 0.09 -18.14
CA GLU A 290 2.29 -0.55 -17.45
C GLU A 290 2.23 -0.34 -15.92
N LEU A 291 1.05 -0.38 -15.31
CA LEU A 291 0.81 -0.17 -13.88
C LEU A 291 0.36 -1.44 -13.18
N SER A 292 0.38 -1.45 -11.86
CA SER A 292 -0.06 -2.56 -11.01
C SER A 292 -1.43 -2.31 -10.39
N ARG A 293 -2.04 -3.35 -9.80
CA ARG A 293 -3.29 -3.22 -9.04
C ARG A 293 -3.15 -2.32 -7.79
N ALA A 294 -1.93 -2.04 -7.33
CA ALA A 294 -1.70 -1.03 -6.28
C ALA A 294 -2.22 0.37 -6.70
N ASN A 295 -2.26 0.66 -8.00
CA ASN A 295 -2.76 1.92 -8.55
C ASN A 295 -4.30 2.06 -8.51
N ILE A 296 -5.04 0.98 -8.21
CA ILE A 296 -6.49 1.02 -7.98
C ILE A 296 -6.74 1.47 -6.54
N ILE A 297 -7.19 2.72 -6.38
CA ILE A 297 -7.49 3.26 -5.05
C ILE A 297 -8.84 2.76 -4.55
N TYR A 298 -9.83 2.70 -5.44
CA TYR A 298 -11.16 2.22 -5.13
C TYR A 298 -11.81 1.63 -6.38
N THR A 299 -12.54 0.54 -6.21
CA THR A 299 -13.46 0.00 -7.19
C THR A 299 -14.73 -0.48 -6.49
N GLY A 300 -15.88 -0.21 -7.07
CA GLY A 300 -17.16 -0.68 -6.54
C GLY A 300 -18.35 -0.02 -7.24
N GLY A 301 -19.45 -0.80 -7.38
CA GLY A 301 -20.69 -0.29 -7.94
C GLY A 301 -20.60 0.22 -9.38
N GLY A 302 -19.59 -0.23 -10.15
CA GLY A 302 -19.32 0.25 -11.52
C GLY A 302 -18.54 1.56 -11.60
N HIS A 303 -17.96 1.99 -10.49
CA HIS A 303 -17.13 3.18 -10.39
C HIS A 303 -15.74 2.82 -9.87
N CYS A 304 -14.69 3.49 -10.34
CA CYS A 304 -13.35 3.32 -9.81
C CYS A 304 -12.56 4.63 -9.78
N TYR A 305 -11.55 4.65 -8.89
CA TYR A 305 -10.51 5.65 -8.85
C TYR A 305 -9.14 5.00 -9.02
N LEU A 306 -8.31 5.59 -9.89
CA LEU A 306 -6.95 5.14 -10.18
C LEU A 306 -5.97 6.29 -9.98
N ILE A 307 -4.72 5.95 -9.69
CA ILE A 307 -3.58 6.87 -9.78
C ILE A 307 -2.71 6.44 -10.98
N PRO A 308 -2.97 6.94 -12.19
CA PRO A 308 -2.09 6.72 -13.33
C PRO A 308 -1.01 7.79 -13.43
N VAL A 309 0.00 7.50 -14.25
CA VAL A 309 1.05 8.46 -14.60
C VAL A 309 0.48 9.62 -15.43
N SER A 310 0.96 10.83 -15.16
CA SER A 310 0.72 12.00 -16.03
C SER A 310 1.87 12.18 -17.02
N TYR A 311 1.54 12.38 -18.26
CA TYR A 311 2.52 12.64 -19.35
C TYR A 311 2.55 14.12 -19.76
N THR A 312 1.96 15.02 -18.96
CA THR A 312 1.87 16.46 -19.26
C THR A 312 2.96 17.24 -18.55
#